data_d65e7737b5fb9f43e5ec075bcbbb2638
#
_entry.id   d65e7737b5fb9f43e5ec075bcbbb2638
#
_cell.length_a   1.000
_cell.length_b   1.000
_cell.length_c   1.000
_cell.angle_alpha   90.00
_cell.angle_beta   90.00
_cell.angle_gamma   90.00
#
_symmetry.space_group_name_H-M   'P 1'
#
loop_
_entity.id
_entity.type
_entity.pdbx_description
1 polymer ?
#
loop_
_entity_poly.entity_id
_entity_poly.type
_entity_poly.pdbx_seq_one_letter_code
_entity_poly.pdbx_strand_id
1 'polypeptide(L)'
;MIVVVDDRMDVADAYKTTIGREGYATVCFNPDDFVAWFNSTQEIDLASVEAVVLGEFEQRENVTRNVKSKSNIPAIALIDFKALDSTLRLFMAGADDVVHKPVHARELVARIGAIGRRNSTQLSQALWSQDGLIIYGGGRDIELNGTIMKIPRRELRILEFLAKHKGRRVSRSQIFSAVYGVLDETVEECVVESHISKLRKKLKEVLGYDPIDTQRFLGYQLTNRQSVAA
;
A
#
# COMPACT_ATOMS: atom_id res chain seq x y z
N MET A 1 2.51 -0.81 3.08
CA MET A 1 3.50 0.30 2.99
C MET A 1 4.45 0.09 1.82
N ILE A 2 5.10 1.17 1.32
CA ILE A 2 6.16 1.07 0.29
C ILE A 2 7.51 1.24 0.98
N VAL A 3 8.46 0.37 0.68
CA VAL A 3 9.83 0.46 1.17
C VAL A 3 10.71 1.04 0.06
N VAL A 4 11.49 2.07 0.35
CA VAL A 4 12.45 2.68 -0.57
C VAL A 4 13.86 2.40 -0.06
N VAL A 5 14.70 1.85 -0.93
CA VAL A 5 16.10 1.51 -0.62
C VAL A 5 17.00 2.27 -1.60
N ASP A 6 17.81 3.18 -1.10
CA ASP A 6 18.80 3.92 -1.90
C ASP A 6 19.98 4.25 -0.95
N ASP A 7 21.20 4.25 -1.44
CA ASP A 7 22.37 4.69 -0.66
C ASP A 7 22.37 6.22 -0.43
N ARG A 8 21.69 6.95 -1.30
CA ARG A 8 21.47 8.41 -1.18
C ARG A 8 20.18 8.67 -0.43
N MET A 9 20.27 8.82 0.88
CA MET A 9 19.09 8.99 1.75
C MET A 9 18.27 10.25 1.42
N ASP A 10 18.88 11.31 0.91
CA ASP A 10 18.19 12.51 0.41
C ASP A 10 17.25 12.19 -0.77
N VAL A 11 17.66 11.28 -1.67
CA VAL A 11 16.84 10.79 -2.78
C VAL A 11 15.70 9.90 -2.26
N ALA A 12 16.00 9.01 -1.32
CA ALA A 12 14.99 8.15 -0.69
C ALA A 12 13.91 8.98 0.03
N ASP A 13 14.30 10.01 0.79
CA ASP A 13 13.38 10.90 1.51
C ASP A 13 12.54 11.78 0.57
N ALA A 14 13.09 12.18 -0.57
CA ALA A 14 12.31 12.85 -1.61
C ALA A 14 11.19 11.94 -2.16
N TYR A 15 11.47 10.65 -2.40
CA TYR A 15 10.45 9.67 -2.77
C TYR A 15 9.47 9.41 -1.63
N LYS A 16 9.92 9.27 -0.37
CA LYS A 16 9.05 9.14 0.81
C LYS A 16 8.03 10.27 0.85
N THR A 17 8.48 11.50 0.70
CA THR A 17 7.61 12.68 0.72
C THR A 17 6.58 12.67 -0.41
N THR A 18 7.01 12.36 -1.64
CA THR A 18 6.14 12.42 -2.82
C THR A 18 5.16 11.23 -2.86
N ILE A 19 5.61 10.03 -2.49
CA ILE A 19 4.75 8.83 -2.38
C ILE A 19 3.76 8.99 -1.22
N GLY A 20 4.20 9.59 -0.10
CA GLY A 20 3.33 9.91 1.04
C GLY A 20 2.15 10.82 0.66
N ARG A 21 2.35 11.78 -0.25
CA ARG A 21 1.27 12.63 -0.79
C ARG A 21 0.24 11.83 -1.60
N GLU A 22 0.64 10.72 -2.21
CA GLU A 22 -0.27 9.79 -2.89
C GLU A 22 -0.99 8.83 -1.92
N GLY A 23 -0.80 8.99 -0.59
CA GLY A 23 -1.51 8.25 0.46
C GLY A 23 -0.89 6.92 0.84
N TYR A 24 0.39 6.69 0.53
CA TYR A 24 1.10 5.47 0.91
C TYR A 24 2.07 5.72 2.06
N ALA A 25 2.00 4.89 3.08
CA ALA A 25 3.05 4.79 4.08
C ALA A 25 4.36 4.41 3.39
N THR A 26 5.44 5.15 3.67
CA THR A 26 6.74 4.93 3.02
C THR A 26 7.84 4.95 4.06
N VAL A 27 8.68 3.92 4.04
CA VAL A 27 9.87 3.79 4.90
C VAL A 27 11.09 3.75 4.01
N CYS A 28 12.14 4.46 4.40
CA CYS A 28 13.41 4.50 3.69
C CYS A 28 14.48 3.75 4.46
N PHE A 29 15.33 3.04 3.72
CA PHE A 29 16.49 2.35 4.25
C PHE A 29 17.70 2.61 3.36
N ASN A 30 18.89 2.63 3.96
CA ASN A 30 20.09 2.33 3.22
C ASN A 30 20.13 0.81 2.91
N PRO A 31 20.96 0.35 1.97
CA PRO A 31 20.98 -1.06 1.54
C PRO A 31 21.29 -2.06 2.66
N ASP A 32 22.23 -1.75 3.56
CA ASP A 32 22.66 -2.66 4.63
C ASP A 32 21.58 -2.81 5.70
N ASP A 33 20.99 -1.69 6.13
CA ASP A 33 19.90 -1.68 7.10
C ASP A 33 18.66 -2.38 6.52
N PHE A 34 18.38 -2.20 5.22
CA PHE A 34 17.30 -2.92 4.57
C PHE A 34 17.50 -4.43 4.61
N VAL A 35 18.70 -4.91 4.27
CA VAL A 35 19.00 -6.34 4.27
C VAL A 35 18.88 -6.92 5.67
N ALA A 36 19.39 -6.22 6.69
CA ALA A 36 19.27 -6.62 8.08
C ALA A 36 17.79 -6.68 8.53
N TRP A 37 17.04 -5.63 8.26
CA TRP A 37 15.60 -5.56 8.56
C TRP A 37 14.82 -6.65 7.83
N PHE A 38 15.02 -6.79 6.51
CA PHE A 38 14.26 -7.75 5.69
C PHE A 38 14.52 -9.20 6.12
N ASN A 39 15.75 -9.51 6.53
CA ASN A 39 16.13 -10.85 6.97
C ASN A 39 15.61 -11.19 8.36
N SER A 40 15.42 -10.19 9.24
CA SER A 40 14.92 -10.37 10.60
C SER A 40 13.38 -10.26 10.71
N THR A 41 12.72 -9.72 9.68
CA THR A 41 11.28 -9.49 9.70
C THR A 41 10.51 -10.80 9.41
N GLN A 42 9.46 -11.06 10.20
CA GLN A 42 8.59 -12.22 9.99
C GLN A 42 7.71 -12.05 8.75
N GLU A 43 7.31 -13.17 8.15
CA GLU A 43 6.45 -13.17 6.95
C GLU A 43 5.14 -12.39 7.15
N ILE A 44 4.57 -12.46 8.35
CA ILE A 44 3.32 -11.76 8.66
C ILE A 44 3.47 -10.23 8.60
N ASP A 45 4.63 -9.72 8.97
CA ASP A 45 4.93 -8.29 8.93
C ASP A 45 5.28 -7.86 7.49
N LEU A 46 5.96 -8.73 6.74
CA LEU A 46 6.22 -8.54 5.31
C LEU A 46 4.93 -8.46 4.48
N ALA A 47 3.84 -9.08 4.92
CA ALA A 47 2.54 -8.98 4.26
C ALA A 47 1.97 -7.54 4.24
N SER A 48 2.47 -6.65 5.09
CA SER A 48 2.13 -5.22 5.08
C SER A 48 2.89 -4.42 4.00
N VAL A 49 3.98 -4.99 3.44
CA VAL A 49 4.79 -4.35 2.40
C VAL A 49 4.13 -4.56 1.05
N GLU A 50 3.83 -3.47 0.36
CA GLU A 50 3.16 -3.48 -0.95
C GLU A 50 4.13 -3.49 -2.11
N ALA A 51 5.30 -2.89 -1.91
CA ALA A 51 6.40 -2.90 -2.87
C ALA A 51 7.72 -2.52 -2.20
N VAL A 52 8.81 -2.99 -2.79
CA VAL A 52 10.17 -2.51 -2.55
C VAL A 52 10.63 -1.76 -3.78
N VAL A 53 11.02 -0.50 -3.59
CA VAL A 53 11.58 0.38 -4.63
C VAL A 53 13.09 0.47 -4.39
N LEU A 54 13.85 -0.02 -5.34
CA LEU A 54 15.32 -0.13 -5.26
C LEU A 54 15.95 0.98 -6.11
N GLY A 55 16.61 1.90 -5.48
CA GLY A 55 17.36 2.98 -6.11
C GLY A 55 18.71 2.52 -6.67
N GLU A 56 19.65 3.45 -6.81
CA GLU A 56 21.02 3.15 -7.26
C GLU A 56 21.90 2.86 -6.04
N PHE A 57 22.44 1.63 -5.97
CA PHE A 57 23.42 1.20 -4.97
C PHE A 57 24.15 -0.06 -5.44
N GLU A 58 25.27 -0.35 -4.81
CA GLU A 58 26.08 -1.53 -5.12
C GLU A 58 25.32 -2.81 -4.72
N GLN A 59 25.51 -3.90 -5.48
CA GLN A 59 24.86 -5.20 -5.24
C GLN A 59 23.33 -5.20 -5.26
N ARG A 60 22.71 -4.24 -5.89
CA ARG A 60 21.24 -4.10 -6.02
C ARG A 60 20.57 -5.38 -6.56
N GLU A 61 21.22 -6.08 -7.50
CA GLU A 61 20.72 -7.34 -8.05
C GLU A 61 20.65 -8.44 -6.99
N ASN A 62 21.60 -8.47 -6.04
CA ASN A 62 21.59 -9.45 -4.94
C ASN A 62 20.44 -9.16 -3.97
N VAL A 63 20.21 -7.89 -3.65
CA VAL A 63 19.07 -7.47 -2.84
C VAL A 63 17.75 -7.83 -3.53
N THR A 64 17.65 -7.59 -4.85
CA THR A 64 16.47 -7.99 -5.64
C THR A 64 16.20 -9.49 -5.54
N ARG A 65 17.24 -10.33 -5.74
CA ARG A 65 17.11 -11.80 -5.60
C ARG A 65 16.67 -12.20 -4.19
N ASN A 66 17.22 -11.58 -3.15
CA ASN A 66 16.84 -11.86 -1.76
C ASN A 66 15.36 -11.56 -1.52
N VAL A 67 14.86 -10.41 -1.98
CA VAL A 67 13.44 -10.04 -1.87
C VAL A 67 12.57 -11.08 -2.58
N LYS A 68 12.91 -11.44 -3.81
CA LYS A 68 12.11 -12.37 -4.62
C LYS A 68 12.19 -13.83 -4.17
N SER A 69 13.27 -14.23 -3.52
CA SER A 69 13.40 -15.59 -2.99
C SER A 69 12.56 -15.83 -1.72
N LYS A 70 12.29 -14.79 -0.96
CA LYS A 70 11.57 -14.86 0.32
C LYS A 70 10.14 -14.37 0.26
N SER A 71 9.77 -13.63 -0.79
CA SER A 71 8.46 -13.00 -0.87
C SER A 71 7.99 -12.78 -2.30
N ASN A 72 6.67 -12.62 -2.46
CA ASN A 72 6.06 -12.18 -3.72
C ASN A 72 5.88 -10.65 -3.77
N ILE A 73 6.56 -9.90 -2.91
CA ILE A 73 6.49 -8.45 -2.87
C ILE A 73 6.98 -7.89 -4.22
N PRO A 74 6.23 -6.98 -4.86
CA PRO A 74 6.68 -6.26 -6.04
C PRO A 74 8.02 -5.56 -5.80
N ALA A 75 9.01 -5.82 -6.65
CA ALA A 75 10.33 -5.19 -6.62
C ALA A 75 10.51 -4.33 -7.88
N ILE A 76 10.61 -3.01 -7.70
CA ILE A 76 10.80 -2.05 -8.80
C ILE A 76 12.17 -1.40 -8.65
N ALA A 77 13.01 -1.49 -9.68
CA ALA A 77 14.30 -0.82 -9.70
C ALA A 77 14.21 0.53 -10.40
N LEU A 78 14.78 1.56 -9.78
CA LEU A 78 14.93 2.90 -10.37
C LEU A 78 16.35 3.05 -10.89
N ILE A 79 16.51 3.45 -12.15
CA ILE A 79 17.83 3.63 -12.78
C ILE A 79 18.01 5.06 -13.29
N ASP A 80 19.20 5.61 -13.08
CA ASP A 80 19.55 6.97 -13.49
C ASP A 80 19.92 7.01 -14.99
N PHE A 81 20.54 5.95 -15.52
CA PHE A 81 21.01 5.89 -16.91
C PHE A 81 20.41 4.71 -17.67
N LYS A 82 20.06 4.97 -18.94
CA LYS A 82 19.61 3.92 -19.87
C LYS A 82 20.80 3.04 -20.29
N ALA A 83 21.04 1.98 -19.53
CA ALA A 83 21.99 0.94 -19.90
C ALA A 83 21.23 -0.38 -20.04
N LEU A 84 21.22 -0.93 -21.26
CA LEU A 84 20.51 -2.16 -21.55
C LEU A 84 20.96 -3.31 -20.65
N ASP A 85 22.28 -3.46 -20.48
CA ASP A 85 22.86 -4.55 -19.66
C ASP A 85 22.43 -4.45 -18.19
N SER A 86 22.39 -3.24 -17.61
CA SER A 86 21.93 -3.04 -16.23
C SER A 86 20.45 -3.38 -16.10
N THR A 87 19.64 -2.96 -17.07
CA THR A 87 18.21 -3.27 -17.12
C THR A 87 17.97 -4.79 -17.20
N LEU A 88 18.70 -5.48 -18.07
CA LEU A 88 18.60 -6.93 -18.22
C LEU A 88 19.03 -7.66 -16.96
N ARG A 89 20.14 -7.26 -16.31
CA ARG A 89 20.59 -7.87 -15.05
C ARG A 89 19.53 -7.73 -13.94
N LEU A 90 18.87 -6.60 -13.85
CA LEU A 90 17.81 -6.38 -12.86
C LEU A 90 16.59 -7.27 -13.10
N PHE A 91 16.13 -7.40 -14.35
CA PHE A 91 15.07 -8.34 -14.69
C PHE A 91 15.49 -9.80 -14.44
N MET A 92 16.72 -10.18 -14.77
CA MET A 92 17.25 -11.51 -14.45
C MET A 92 17.39 -11.76 -12.95
N ALA A 93 17.56 -10.72 -12.15
CA ALA A 93 17.55 -10.78 -10.69
C ALA A 93 16.13 -10.91 -10.11
N GLY A 94 15.09 -10.75 -10.94
CA GLY A 94 13.69 -10.90 -10.56
C GLY A 94 12.95 -9.58 -10.32
N ALA A 95 13.50 -8.43 -10.72
CA ALA A 95 12.75 -7.17 -10.67
C ALA A 95 11.47 -7.27 -11.52
N ASP A 96 10.35 -6.86 -10.97
CA ASP A 96 9.05 -6.88 -11.65
C ASP A 96 8.92 -5.72 -12.65
N ASP A 97 9.66 -4.61 -12.43
CA ASP A 97 9.77 -3.49 -13.37
C ASP A 97 11.09 -2.74 -13.16
N VAL A 98 11.55 -2.06 -14.22
CA VAL A 98 12.73 -1.18 -14.19
C VAL A 98 12.33 0.16 -14.77
N VAL A 99 12.44 1.22 -13.97
CA VAL A 99 11.94 2.54 -14.30
C VAL A 99 13.07 3.56 -14.32
N HIS A 100 13.08 4.40 -15.34
CA HIS A 100 14.07 5.48 -15.47
C HIS A 100 13.69 6.69 -14.64
N LYS A 101 14.66 7.26 -13.93
CA LYS A 101 14.55 8.57 -13.30
C LYS A 101 14.71 9.68 -14.36
N PRO A 102 14.00 10.83 -14.21
CA PRO A 102 13.04 11.11 -13.15
C PRO A 102 11.69 10.41 -13.37
N VAL A 103 11.14 9.80 -12.32
CA VAL A 103 9.81 9.19 -12.35
C VAL A 103 8.88 9.89 -11.35
N HIS A 104 7.68 10.17 -11.78
CA HIS A 104 6.67 10.79 -10.93
C HIS A 104 6.11 9.77 -9.92
N ALA A 105 5.87 10.18 -8.66
CA ALA A 105 5.31 9.28 -7.63
C ALA A 105 4.00 8.61 -8.08
N ARG A 106 3.12 9.33 -8.78
CA ARG A 106 1.89 8.76 -9.35
C ARG A 106 2.13 7.64 -10.35
N GLU A 107 3.15 7.79 -11.20
CA GLU A 107 3.51 6.75 -12.16
C GLU A 107 4.03 5.52 -11.42
N LEU A 108 4.94 5.73 -10.46
CA LEU A 108 5.50 4.66 -9.65
C LEU A 108 4.40 3.87 -8.91
N VAL A 109 3.49 4.57 -8.24
CA VAL A 109 2.35 3.97 -7.55
C VAL A 109 1.42 3.22 -8.51
N ALA A 110 1.16 3.76 -9.71
CA ALA A 110 0.35 3.09 -10.72
C ALA A 110 1.00 1.78 -11.22
N ARG A 111 2.35 1.77 -11.38
CA ARG A 111 3.12 0.59 -11.75
C ARG A 111 3.11 -0.46 -10.65
N ILE A 112 3.33 -0.06 -9.38
CA ILE A 112 3.20 -0.94 -8.20
C ILE A 112 1.83 -1.63 -8.20
N GLY A 113 0.77 -0.85 -8.36
CA GLY A 113 -0.59 -1.39 -8.42
C GLY A 113 -0.81 -2.34 -9.61
N ALA A 114 -0.22 -2.07 -10.76
CA ALA A 114 -0.32 -2.94 -11.94
C ALA A 114 0.40 -4.28 -11.72
N ILE A 115 1.60 -4.26 -11.11
CA ILE A 115 2.38 -5.46 -10.78
C ILE A 115 1.65 -6.26 -9.71
N GLY A 116 1.18 -5.61 -8.65
CA GLY A 116 0.40 -6.26 -7.60
C GLY A 116 -0.82 -7.00 -8.16
N ARG A 117 -1.51 -6.45 -9.16
CA ARG A 117 -2.62 -7.13 -9.85
C ARG A 117 -2.19 -8.33 -10.68
N ARG A 118 -1.00 -8.33 -11.28
CA ARG A 118 -0.47 -9.47 -12.05
C ARG A 118 -0.01 -10.62 -11.16
N ASN A 119 0.66 -10.29 -10.05
CA ASN A 119 1.21 -11.26 -9.11
C ASN A 119 0.12 -11.95 -8.28
N SER A 120 -1.03 -11.35 -8.21
CA SER A 120 -2.19 -11.91 -7.56
C SER A 120 -3.24 -12.32 -8.60
N THR A 121 -3.15 -13.55 -9.05
CA THR A 121 -4.27 -14.26 -9.67
C THR A 121 -5.50 -14.28 -8.74
N GLN A 122 -5.31 -13.90 -7.48
CA GLN A 122 -6.35 -13.74 -6.45
C GLN A 122 -6.85 -12.29 -6.26
N LEU A 123 -6.19 -11.25 -6.80
CA LEU A 123 -6.61 -9.84 -6.61
C LEU A 123 -7.56 -9.31 -7.71
N SER A 124 -8.01 -10.17 -8.60
CA SER A 124 -9.29 -9.98 -9.30
C SER A 124 -10.46 -10.18 -8.34
N GLN A 125 -10.23 -10.80 -7.18
CA GLN A 125 -11.26 -11.00 -6.17
C GLN A 125 -11.42 -9.73 -5.34
N ALA A 126 -12.68 -9.33 -5.20
CA ALA A 126 -13.07 -8.27 -4.30
C ALA A 126 -12.59 -8.62 -2.87
N LEU A 127 -11.91 -7.69 -2.21
CA LEU A 127 -11.60 -7.79 -0.79
C LEU A 127 -12.90 -7.85 0.02
N TRP A 128 -13.89 -7.10 -0.46
CA TRP A 128 -15.21 -7.06 0.13
C TRP A 128 -16.25 -6.74 -0.95
N SER A 129 -17.41 -7.43 -0.91
CA SER A 129 -18.52 -7.19 -1.83
C SER A 129 -19.83 -7.37 -1.09
N GLN A 130 -20.64 -6.32 -1.09
CA GLN A 130 -22.00 -6.34 -0.53
C GLN A 130 -22.83 -5.15 -1.01
N ASP A 131 -24.15 -5.40 -1.17
CA ASP A 131 -25.15 -4.39 -1.56
C ASP A 131 -24.72 -3.57 -2.79
N GLY A 132 -24.07 -4.24 -3.75
CA GLY A 132 -23.57 -3.62 -4.98
C GLY A 132 -22.24 -2.86 -4.81
N LEU A 133 -21.73 -2.68 -3.59
CA LEU A 133 -20.42 -2.10 -3.33
C LEU A 133 -19.36 -3.19 -3.40
N ILE A 134 -18.34 -2.95 -4.23
CA ILE A 134 -17.17 -3.82 -4.37
C ILE A 134 -15.92 -3.02 -4.03
N ILE A 135 -15.15 -3.53 -3.07
CA ILE A 135 -13.87 -2.96 -2.65
C ILE A 135 -12.76 -3.89 -3.14
N TYR A 136 -11.86 -3.33 -3.92
CA TYR A 136 -10.70 -4.03 -4.45
C TYR A 136 -9.44 -3.66 -3.66
N GLY A 137 -8.38 -4.43 -3.82
CA GLY A 137 -7.07 -4.10 -3.28
C GLY A 137 -6.18 -3.35 -4.28
N GLY A 138 -5.00 -2.90 -3.78
CA GLY A 138 -3.96 -2.33 -4.64
C GLY A 138 -4.25 -0.93 -5.16
N GLY A 139 -5.02 -0.12 -4.43
CA GLY A 139 -5.33 1.27 -4.79
C GLY A 139 -6.33 1.41 -5.94
N ARG A 140 -7.04 0.35 -6.28
CA ARG A 140 -8.11 0.39 -7.29
C ARG A 140 -9.33 1.09 -6.72
N ASP A 141 -9.92 2.00 -7.51
CA ASP A 141 -11.17 2.65 -7.14
C ASP A 141 -12.27 1.61 -6.87
N ILE A 142 -13.17 1.93 -5.95
CA ILE A 142 -14.31 1.06 -5.61
C ILE A 142 -15.36 1.08 -6.70
N GLU A 143 -16.20 0.05 -6.72
CA GLU A 143 -17.30 -0.07 -7.66
C GLU A 143 -18.61 -0.14 -6.91
N LEU A 144 -19.61 0.60 -7.35
CA LEU A 144 -20.97 0.56 -6.83
C LEU A 144 -21.95 0.28 -7.96
N ASN A 145 -22.64 -0.86 -7.91
CA ASN A 145 -23.60 -1.30 -8.93
C ASN A 145 -23.03 -1.22 -10.37
N GLY A 146 -21.77 -1.64 -10.55
CA GLY A 146 -21.09 -1.61 -11.85
C GLY A 146 -20.49 -0.24 -12.22
N THR A 147 -20.64 0.78 -11.39
CA THR A 147 -20.10 2.13 -11.65
C THR A 147 -18.90 2.42 -10.77
N ILE A 148 -17.80 2.86 -11.38
CA ILE A 148 -16.58 3.23 -10.64
C ILE A 148 -16.82 4.50 -9.84
N MET A 149 -16.58 4.42 -8.54
CA MET A 149 -16.67 5.54 -7.62
C MET A 149 -15.28 5.94 -7.12
N LYS A 150 -14.88 7.17 -7.41
CA LYS A 150 -13.58 7.72 -6.96
C LYS A 150 -13.66 8.18 -5.51
N ILE A 151 -12.73 7.70 -4.71
CA ILE A 151 -12.51 8.10 -3.32
C ILE A 151 -11.10 8.69 -3.19
N PRO A 152 -10.89 9.72 -2.34
CA PRO A 152 -9.55 10.21 -2.03
C PRO A 152 -8.65 9.08 -1.54
N ARG A 153 -7.40 9.07 -1.96
CA ARG A 153 -6.48 7.94 -1.77
C ARG A 153 -6.34 7.48 -0.31
N ARG A 154 -6.28 8.39 0.65
CA ARG A 154 -6.18 8.02 2.07
C ARG A 154 -7.46 7.35 2.59
N GLU A 155 -8.62 7.85 2.18
CA GLU A 155 -9.92 7.23 2.50
C GLU A 155 -10.04 5.84 1.87
N LEU A 156 -9.59 5.68 0.62
CA LEU A 156 -9.54 4.39 -0.07
C LEU A 156 -8.63 3.39 0.66
N ARG A 157 -7.45 3.82 1.10
CA ARG A 157 -6.52 2.98 1.86
C ARG A 157 -7.11 2.50 3.18
N ILE A 158 -7.82 3.39 3.90
CA ILE A 158 -8.55 3.01 5.12
C ILE A 158 -9.60 1.95 4.79
N LEU A 159 -10.37 2.16 3.73
CA LEU A 159 -11.41 1.23 3.31
C LEU A 159 -10.84 -0.14 2.90
N GLU A 160 -9.75 -0.16 2.16
CA GLU A 160 -9.02 -1.39 1.81
C GLU A 160 -8.51 -2.12 3.06
N PHE A 161 -7.97 -1.37 4.02
CA PHE A 161 -7.48 -1.95 5.27
C PHE A 161 -8.62 -2.59 6.08
N LEU A 162 -9.76 -1.91 6.21
CA LEU A 162 -10.95 -2.47 6.84
C LEU A 162 -11.47 -3.71 6.10
N ALA A 163 -11.47 -3.68 4.78
CA ALA A 163 -11.91 -4.80 3.94
C ALA A 163 -11.01 -6.03 4.06
N LYS A 164 -9.69 -5.84 4.16
CA LYS A 164 -8.71 -6.92 4.42
C LYS A 164 -8.93 -7.60 5.77
N HIS A 165 -9.39 -6.84 6.76
CA HIS A 165 -9.64 -7.33 8.12
C HIS A 165 -11.12 -7.67 8.36
N LYS A 166 -11.79 -8.18 7.31
CA LYS A 166 -13.19 -8.59 7.33
C LYS A 166 -13.53 -9.41 8.58
N GLY A 167 -14.58 -9.01 9.29
CA GLY A 167 -15.04 -9.72 10.50
C GLY A 167 -14.26 -9.41 11.78
N ARG A 168 -13.24 -8.55 11.70
CA ARG A 168 -12.45 -8.13 12.87
C ARG A 168 -12.49 -6.62 13.04
N ARG A 169 -12.51 -6.18 14.29
CA ARG A 169 -12.29 -4.76 14.60
C ARG A 169 -10.81 -4.43 14.53
N VAL A 170 -10.51 -3.27 13.98
CA VAL A 170 -9.17 -2.72 13.91
C VAL A 170 -9.12 -1.42 14.68
N SER A 171 -8.09 -1.24 15.49
CA SER A 171 -7.92 -0.04 16.29
C SER A 171 -7.54 1.16 15.41
N ARG A 172 -7.69 2.37 15.98
CA ARG A 172 -7.25 3.61 15.33
C ARG A 172 -5.75 3.57 15.02
N SER A 173 -4.94 3.10 15.97
CA SER A 173 -3.48 2.98 15.79
C SER A 173 -3.11 2.01 14.68
N GLN A 174 -3.82 0.88 14.55
CA GLN A 174 -3.59 -0.07 13.45
C GLN A 174 -3.91 0.55 12.09
N ILE A 175 -5.02 1.29 11.98
CA ILE A 175 -5.35 2.02 10.75
C ILE A 175 -4.31 3.10 10.46
N PHE A 176 -3.90 3.86 11.50
CA PHE A 176 -2.90 4.90 11.37
C PHE A 176 -1.58 4.33 10.84
N SER A 177 -1.05 3.29 11.48
CA SER A 177 0.19 2.63 11.06
C SER A 177 0.13 2.08 9.64
N ALA A 178 -1.02 1.53 9.21
CA ALA A 178 -1.20 1.01 7.86
C ALA A 178 -1.25 2.10 6.77
N VAL A 179 -1.78 3.29 7.10
CA VAL A 179 -2.02 4.38 6.14
C VAL A 179 -0.90 5.42 6.16
N TYR A 180 -0.32 5.69 7.32
CA TYR A 180 0.70 6.73 7.52
C TYR A 180 2.10 6.17 7.81
N GLY A 181 2.20 4.88 8.19
CA GLY A 181 3.44 4.24 8.64
C GLY A 181 3.73 4.49 10.12
N VAL A 182 4.61 3.66 10.67
CA VAL A 182 4.97 3.71 12.11
C VAL A 182 5.86 4.91 12.43
N LEU A 183 6.47 5.54 11.42
CA LEU A 183 7.52 6.56 11.58
C LEU A 183 7.10 7.98 11.14
N ASP A 184 5.82 8.22 10.86
CA ASP A 184 5.36 9.58 10.52
C ASP A 184 4.99 10.35 11.80
N GLU A 185 6.00 10.89 12.47
CA GLU A 185 5.84 11.68 13.70
C GLU A 185 5.13 13.04 13.47
N THR A 186 4.90 13.42 12.21
CA THR A 186 4.32 14.73 11.86
C THR A 186 2.80 14.76 11.85
N VAL A 187 2.15 13.59 11.90
CA VAL A 187 0.70 13.45 11.81
C VAL A 187 0.16 12.74 13.05
N GLU A 188 -0.82 13.33 13.71
CA GLU A 188 -1.47 12.72 14.87
C GLU A 188 -2.49 11.64 14.47
N GLU A 189 -2.63 10.59 15.28
CA GLU A 189 -3.62 9.52 15.04
C GLU A 189 -5.07 10.01 14.92
N CYS A 190 -5.40 11.18 15.48
CA CYS A 190 -6.75 11.76 15.42
C CYS A 190 -7.20 12.05 13.98
N VAL A 191 -6.27 12.18 13.04
CA VAL A 191 -6.59 12.41 11.62
C VAL A 191 -7.36 11.23 11.01
N VAL A 192 -7.19 10.02 11.53
CA VAL A 192 -7.93 8.82 11.11
C VAL A 192 -9.43 9.01 11.29
N GLU A 193 -9.84 9.59 12.40
CA GLU A 193 -11.27 9.86 12.70
C GLU A 193 -11.90 10.80 11.67
N SER A 194 -11.15 11.82 11.26
CA SER A 194 -11.61 12.77 10.23
C SER A 194 -11.81 12.07 8.88
N HIS A 195 -10.89 11.19 8.47
CA HIS A 195 -11.01 10.43 7.23
C HIS A 195 -12.15 9.41 7.30
N ILE A 196 -12.29 8.70 8.41
CA ILE A 196 -13.39 7.77 8.61
C ILE A 196 -14.73 8.50 8.58
N SER A 197 -14.84 9.66 9.21
CA SER A 197 -16.07 10.46 9.18
C SER A 197 -16.46 10.86 7.75
N LYS A 198 -15.49 11.32 6.94
CA LYS A 198 -15.72 11.66 5.53
C LYS A 198 -16.11 10.43 4.70
N LEU A 199 -15.43 9.30 4.93
CA LEU A 199 -15.69 8.04 4.25
C LEU A 199 -17.11 7.52 4.58
N ARG A 200 -17.51 7.53 5.85
CA ARG A 200 -18.85 7.15 6.31
C ARG A 200 -19.94 7.98 5.64
N LYS A 201 -19.74 9.31 5.60
CA LYS A 201 -20.68 10.20 4.94
C LYS A 201 -20.90 9.81 3.47
N LYS A 202 -19.80 9.63 2.73
CA LYS A 202 -19.85 9.23 1.31
C LYS A 202 -20.52 7.88 1.10
N LEU A 203 -20.14 6.87 1.89
CA LEU A 203 -20.71 5.53 1.76
C LEU A 203 -22.20 5.52 2.15
N LYS A 204 -22.59 6.26 3.19
CA LYS A 204 -23.97 6.38 3.60
C LYS A 204 -24.84 7.06 2.55
N GLU A 205 -24.33 8.08 1.86
CA GLU A 205 -25.03 8.76 0.77
C GLU A 205 -25.37 7.81 -0.39
N VAL A 206 -24.50 6.86 -0.69
CA VAL A 206 -24.67 5.95 -1.84
C VAL A 206 -25.32 4.62 -1.49
N LEU A 207 -25.10 4.11 -0.28
CA LEU A 207 -25.65 2.82 0.20
C LEU A 207 -26.98 2.96 0.96
N GLY A 208 -27.28 4.17 1.45
CA GLY A 208 -28.44 4.42 2.32
C GLY A 208 -28.24 3.99 3.78
N TYR A 209 -27.10 3.40 4.13
CA TYR A 209 -26.72 3.02 5.49
C TYR A 209 -25.20 3.19 5.69
N ASP A 210 -24.75 3.14 6.95
CA ASP A 210 -23.34 3.25 7.30
C ASP A 210 -22.71 1.85 7.41
N PRO A 211 -21.79 1.47 6.50
CA PRO A 211 -21.14 0.17 6.54
C PRO A 211 -19.96 0.10 7.52
N ILE A 212 -19.57 1.22 8.15
CA ILE A 212 -18.44 1.26 9.09
C ILE A 212 -18.98 1.35 10.52
N ASP A 213 -19.02 0.22 11.20
CA ASP A 213 -19.36 0.18 12.61
C ASP A 213 -18.20 0.68 13.47
N THR A 214 -18.52 1.43 14.52
CA THR A 214 -17.56 2.01 15.45
C THR A 214 -17.93 1.64 16.87
N GLN A 215 -17.00 1.03 17.58
CA GLN A 215 -17.15 0.79 19.01
C GLN A 215 -16.07 1.55 19.78
N ARG A 216 -16.50 2.35 20.74
CA ARG A 216 -15.61 3.18 21.56
C ARG A 216 -14.51 2.30 22.19
N PHE A 217 -13.27 2.73 22.10
CA PHE A 217 -12.04 2.06 22.56
C PHE A 217 -11.65 0.76 21.83
N LEU A 218 -12.54 0.14 21.05
CA LEU A 218 -12.25 -1.12 20.34
C LEU A 218 -11.93 -0.89 18.85
N GLY A 219 -12.38 0.23 18.27
CA GLY A 219 -12.05 0.61 16.90
C GLY A 219 -13.18 0.42 15.90
N TYR A 220 -12.82 0.11 14.67
CA TYR A 220 -13.66 0.16 13.48
C TYR A 220 -13.75 -1.19 12.78
N GLN A 221 -14.87 -1.45 12.14
CA GLN A 221 -15.10 -2.69 11.40
C GLN A 221 -16.05 -2.43 10.23
N LEU A 222 -15.79 -3.06 9.08
CA LEU A 222 -16.77 -3.15 8.00
C LEU A 222 -17.85 -4.17 8.36
N THR A 223 -19.10 -3.74 8.29
CA THR A 223 -20.26 -4.56 8.63
C THR A 223 -21.24 -4.67 7.47
N ASN A 224 -22.03 -5.71 7.50
CA ASN A 224 -23.10 -5.99 6.57
C ASN A 224 -24.40 -5.32 7.06
N ARG A 225 -25.32 -5.01 6.15
CA ARG A 225 -26.64 -4.42 6.49
C ARG A 225 -27.39 -5.17 7.59
N GLN A 226 -27.23 -6.49 7.65
CA GLN A 226 -27.89 -7.35 8.65
C GLN A 226 -27.32 -7.17 10.08
N SER A 227 -26.07 -6.70 10.22
CA SER A 227 -25.42 -6.49 11.52
C SER A 227 -25.74 -5.14 12.15
N VAL A 228 -26.34 -4.21 11.42
CA VAL A 228 -26.67 -2.85 11.90
C VAL A 228 -28.06 -2.80 12.53
N ALA A 229 -28.87 -3.84 12.36
CA ALA A 229 -30.27 -3.93 12.84
C ALA A 229 -30.42 -4.75 14.14
N ALA A 230 -29.33 -5.17 14.77
CA ALA A 230 -29.28 -5.86 16.04
C ALA A 230 -28.56 -5.01 17.10
#